data_ab0901836622368995831c0770c9d4e0
#
_entry.id   ab0901836622368995831c0770c9d4e0
#
_cell.length_a   1.000
_cell.length_b   1.000
_cell.length_c   1.000
_cell.angle_alpha   90.00
_cell.angle_beta   90.00
_cell.angle_gamma   90.00
#
_symmetry.space_group_name_H-M   'P 1'
#
loop_
_entity.id
_entity.type
_entity.pdbx_description
1 polymer ?
#
loop_
_entity_poly.entity_id
_entity_poly.type
_entity_poly.pdbx_seq_one_letter_code
_entity_poly.pdbx_strand_id
1 'polypeptide(L)'
;MQICKYLVVNPRDVQWGLTVSTVGYEEIGVADTYPTRGHADGYYFDIDKGRVLNEYQLLYITEGEGIFNSAHAKDIPLKAGNLFLLFPGEWHTYHPTGKNGWKSYWIGFKGKNVDDRVKAGFLSVYKPIYHVGFSADIIRLYEEAYKRAQEEAPYSQQILAGIVNHLVGLMYAL
;
A
#
# COMPACT_ATOMS: atom_id res chain seq x y z
N MET A 1 -3.53 -12.79 11.14
CA MET A 1 -4.27 -11.64 11.74
C MET A 1 -4.34 -10.52 10.71
N GLN A 2 -5.50 -9.86 10.59
CA GLN A 2 -5.66 -8.72 9.68
C GLN A 2 -6.37 -7.57 10.41
N ILE A 3 -5.89 -6.36 10.21
CA ILE A 3 -6.56 -5.13 10.62
C ILE A 3 -6.63 -4.21 9.40
N CYS A 4 -7.79 -3.62 9.16
CA CYS A 4 -8.00 -2.70 8.05
C CYS A 4 -9.02 -1.63 8.43
N LYS A 5 -8.78 -0.40 8.01
CA LYS A 5 -9.72 0.71 8.13
C LYS A 5 -9.93 1.33 6.74
N TYR A 6 -11.19 1.45 6.35
CA TYR A 6 -11.65 2.20 5.18
C TYR A 6 -12.11 3.58 5.64
N LEU A 7 -11.71 4.62 4.92
CA LEU A 7 -11.97 6.01 5.29
C LEU A 7 -12.94 6.68 4.33
N VAL A 8 -13.79 7.50 4.89
CA VAL A 8 -14.63 8.40 4.10
C VAL A 8 -13.82 9.64 3.74
N VAL A 9 -13.92 10.05 2.48
CA VAL A 9 -13.27 11.26 1.94
C VAL A 9 -14.35 12.23 1.52
N ASN A 10 -14.30 13.47 2.02
CA ASN A 10 -15.23 14.52 1.64
C ASN A 10 -14.65 15.42 0.51
N PRO A 11 -15.47 16.21 -0.20
CA PRO A 11 -15.01 17.05 -1.29
C PRO A 11 -13.93 18.08 -0.92
N ARG A 12 -13.92 18.55 0.35
CA ARG A 12 -12.92 19.49 0.84
C ARG A 12 -11.55 18.80 1.04
N ASP A 13 -11.56 17.54 1.49
CA ASP A 13 -10.33 16.76 1.63
C ASP A 13 -9.62 16.57 0.29
N VAL A 14 -10.40 16.36 -0.78
CA VAL A 14 -9.86 16.24 -2.15
C VAL A 14 -9.07 17.49 -2.57
N GLN A 15 -9.52 18.68 -2.15
CA GLN A 15 -8.85 19.95 -2.44
C GLN A 15 -7.46 20.08 -1.78
N TRP A 16 -7.18 19.26 -0.76
CA TRP A 16 -5.85 19.18 -0.14
C TRP A 16 -4.78 18.59 -1.08
N GLY A 17 -5.21 17.92 -2.14
CA GLY A 17 -4.35 17.36 -3.18
C GLY A 17 -3.88 15.93 -2.93
N LEU A 18 -4.15 15.35 -1.76
CA LEU A 18 -3.95 13.96 -1.44
C LEU A 18 -4.96 13.51 -0.37
N THR A 19 -5.60 12.37 -0.58
CA THR A 19 -6.53 11.74 0.37
C THR A 19 -6.19 10.27 0.55
N VAL A 20 -6.47 9.74 1.74
CA VAL A 20 -6.28 8.34 2.10
C VAL A 20 -7.61 7.61 2.18
N SER A 21 -7.72 6.49 1.49
CA SER A 21 -8.94 5.66 1.39
C SER A 21 -8.89 4.43 2.29
N THR A 22 -7.70 3.87 2.52
CA THR A 22 -7.53 2.66 3.34
C THR A 22 -6.17 2.65 4.02
N VAL A 23 -6.13 2.06 5.20
CA VAL A 23 -4.89 1.76 5.94
C VAL A 23 -5.05 0.39 6.58
N GLY A 24 -4.00 -0.43 6.57
CA GLY A 24 -4.07 -1.72 7.23
C GLY A 24 -2.73 -2.40 7.42
N TYR A 25 -2.84 -3.55 8.08
CA TYR A 25 -1.77 -4.49 8.35
C TYR A 25 -2.32 -5.91 8.25
N GLU A 26 -1.54 -6.81 7.71
CA GLU A 26 -1.86 -8.24 7.75
C GLU A 26 -0.66 -9.08 8.14
N GLU A 27 -0.96 -10.16 8.84
CA GLU A 27 -0.05 -11.23 9.16
C GLU A 27 -0.68 -12.53 8.72
N ILE A 28 -0.05 -13.20 7.78
CA ILE A 28 -0.47 -14.46 7.17
C ILE A 28 0.48 -15.54 7.65
N GLY A 29 -0.04 -16.52 8.38
CA GLY A 29 0.70 -17.69 8.81
C GLY A 29 0.86 -18.71 7.69
N VAL A 30 1.72 -19.70 7.93
CA VAL A 30 2.02 -20.78 6.97
C VAL A 30 0.78 -21.60 6.56
N ALA A 31 -0.21 -21.73 7.47
CA ALA A 31 -1.43 -22.49 7.25
C ALA A 31 -2.60 -21.62 6.77
N ASP A 32 -2.42 -20.32 6.66
CA ASP A 32 -3.49 -19.41 6.29
C ASP A 32 -3.72 -19.41 4.78
N THR A 33 -4.97 -19.21 4.38
CA THR A 33 -5.33 -19.00 2.98
C THR A 33 -5.06 -17.56 2.56
N TYR A 34 -4.50 -17.35 1.37
CA TYR A 34 -4.31 -16.04 0.76
C TYR A 34 -5.08 -15.96 -0.57
N PRO A 35 -5.72 -14.84 -0.89
CA PRO A 35 -5.92 -13.64 -0.05
C PRO A 35 -6.79 -13.90 1.17
N THR A 36 -6.55 -13.14 2.25
CA THR A 36 -7.37 -13.21 3.46
C THR A 36 -8.81 -12.79 3.19
N ARG A 37 -9.76 -13.47 3.81
CA ARG A 37 -11.19 -13.11 3.71
C ARG A 37 -11.48 -11.86 4.56
N GLY A 38 -12.45 -11.04 4.12
CA GLY A 38 -12.92 -9.87 4.90
C GLY A 38 -12.50 -8.52 4.33
N HIS A 39 -11.87 -8.48 3.18
CA HIS A 39 -11.73 -7.23 2.43
C HIS A 39 -13.09 -6.74 1.91
N ALA A 40 -13.27 -5.43 1.86
CA ALA A 40 -14.43 -4.82 1.22
C ALA A 40 -14.47 -5.16 -0.28
N ASP A 41 -15.66 -5.11 -0.86
CA ASP A 41 -15.85 -5.29 -2.30
C ASP A 41 -14.91 -4.37 -3.09
N GLY A 42 -14.24 -4.93 -4.12
CA GLY A 42 -13.24 -4.22 -4.93
C GLY A 42 -11.79 -4.28 -4.41
N TYR A 43 -11.58 -4.69 -3.15
CA TYR A 43 -10.23 -4.92 -2.59
C TYR A 43 -9.83 -6.40 -2.54
N TYR A 44 -10.82 -7.30 -2.54
CA TYR A 44 -10.56 -8.74 -2.67
C TYR A 44 -10.17 -9.08 -4.11
N PHE A 45 -9.24 -10.00 -4.27
CA PHE A 45 -8.87 -10.51 -5.60
C PHE A 45 -8.51 -11.99 -5.56
N ASP A 46 -8.70 -12.63 -6.68
CA ASP A 46 -8.19 -13.95 -6.96
C ASP A 46 -6.74 -13.82 -7.46
N ILE A 47 -5.81 -14.62 -6.93
CA ILE A 47 -4.38 -14.53 -7.28
C ILE A 47 -4.17 -14.70 -8.80
N ASP A 48 -4.92 -15.63 -9.42
CA ASP A 48 -4.76 -15.95 -10.84
C ASP A 48 -5.38 -14.87 -11.74
N LYS A 49 -6.45 -14.21 -11.27
CA LYS A 49 -7.13 -13.15 -12.03
C LYS A 49 -6.53 -11.77 -11.80
N GLY A 50 -5.93 -11.56 -10.65
CA GLY A 50 -5.47 -10.24 -10.22
C GLY A 50 -6.62 -9.26 -10.00
N ARG A 51 -6.28 -7.98 -9.94
CA ARG A 51 -7.25 -6.88 -9.83
C ARG A 51 -6.73 -5.60 -10.44
N VAL A 52 -7.64 -4.63 -10.61
CA VAL A 52 -7.34 -3.24 -10.92
C VAL A 52 -7.94 -2.37 -9.83
N LEU A 53 -7.15 -1.52 -9.20
CA LEU A 53 -7.61 -0.54 -8.22
C LEU A 53 -7.74 0.84 -8.86
N ASN A 54 -8.61 1.67 -8.29
CA ASN A 54 -8.76 3.06 -8.69
C ASN A 54 -8.04 4.00 -7.70
N GLU A 55 -6.90 3.55 -7.18
CA GLU A 55 -6.07 4.29 -6.23
C GLU A 55 -4.64 3.79 -6.27
N TYR A 56 -3.70 4.59 -5.75
CA TYR A 56 -2.38 4.10 -5.38
C TYR A 56 -2.49 3.30 -4.08
N GLN A 57 -1.68 2.24 -3.97
CA GLN A 57 -1.42 1.62 -2.67
C GLN A 57 0.08 1.45 -2.49
N LEU A 58 0.57 1.89 -1.35
CA LEU A 58 1.95 1.66 -0.95
C LEU A 58 1.97 0.56 0.12
N LEU A 59 2.65 -0.53 -0.19
CA LEU A 59 2.76 -1.70 0.69
C LEU A 59 4.19 -1.85 1.17
N TYR A 60 4.37 -2.23 2.42
CA TYR A 60 5.67 -2.51 3.03
C TYR A 60 5.70 -3.91 3.62
N ILE A 61 6.60 -4.75 3.13
CA ILE A 61 6.80 -6.11 3.63
C ILE A 61 7.80 -6.09 4.76
N THR A 62 7.39 -6.52 5.96
CA THR A 62 8.27 -6.61 7.13
C THR A 62 8.82 -7.99 7.37
N GLU A 63 8.09 -9.04 6.95
CA GLU A 63 8.51 -10.43 7.04
C GLU A 63 7.99 -11.22 5.84
N GLY A 64 8.72 -12.27 5.47
CA GLY A 64 8.35 -13.19 4.40
C GLY A 64 8.84 -12.77 3.02
N GLU A 65 8.40 -13.53 2.03
CA GLU A 65 8.75 -13.37 0.62
C GLU A 65 7.53 -13.67 -0.25
N GLY A 66 7.53 -13.16 -1.47
CA GLY A 66 6.43 -13.32 -2.40
C GLY A 66 6.81 -13.02 -3.84
N ILE A 67 5.80 -13.02 -4.69
CA ILE A 67 5.91 -12.63 -6.09
C ILE A 67 4.90 -11.54 -6.40
N PHE A 68 5.34 -10.58 -7.22
CA PHE A 68 4.52 -9.50 -7.75
C PHE A 68 4.46 -9.57 -9.28
N ASN A 69 3.27 -9.35 -9.82
CA ASN A 69 3.04 -9.19 -11.24
C ASN A 69 2.15 -7.97 -11.50
N SER A 70 2.41 -7.27 -12.59
CA SER A 70 1.54 -6.22 -13.11
C SER A 70 1.51 -6.27 -14.63
N ALA A 71 0.76 -5.38 -15.27
CA ALA A 71 0.76 -5.27 -16.72
C ALA A 71 2.15 -4.93 -17.29
N HIS A 72 3.05 -4.32 -16.48
CA HIS A 72 4.39 -3.88 -16.91
C HIS A 72 5.53 -4.61 -16.20
N ALA A 73 5.25 -5.53 -15.25
CA ALA A 73 6.26 -6.26 -14.50
C ALA A 73 5.81 -7.71 -14.27
N LYS A 74 6.70 -8.67 -14.52
CA LYS A 74 6.38 -10.10 -14.43
C LYS A 74 7.36 -10.83 -13.51
N ASP A 75 6.79 -11.67 -12.62
CA ASP A 75 7.51 -12.56 -11.70
C ASP A 75 8.60 -11.84 -10.87
N ILE A 76 8.28 -10.61 -10.41
CA ILE A 76 9.22 -9.85 -9.62
C ILE A 76 9.21 -10.35 -8.18
N PRO A 77 10.37 -10.78 -7.65
CA PRO A 77 10.45 -11.27 -6.28
C PRO A 77 10.25 -10.12 -5.28
N LEU A 78 9.41 -10.39 -4.29
CA LEU A 78 9.20 -9.55 -3.11
C LEU A 78 9.86 -10.20 -1.90
N LYS A 79 10.41 -9.38 -1.01
CA LYS A 79 11.01 -9.84 0.26
C LYS A 79 10.85 -8.82 1.36
N ALA A 80 11.06 -9.23 2.59
CA ALA A 80 11.14 -8.31 3.73
C ALA A 80 12.07 -7.13 3.44
N GLY A 81 11.64 -5.92 3.79
CA GLY A 81 12.33 -4.67 3.48
C GLY A 81 11.98 -4.08 2.12
N ASN A 82 11.01 -4.65 1.38
CA ASN A 82 10.51 -4.03 0.16
C ASN A 82 9.31 -3.13 0.43
N LEU A 83 9.35 -1.93 -0.13
CA LEU A 83 8.18 -1.12 -0.44
C LEU A 83 7.78 -1.36 -1.89
N PHE A 84 6.50 -1.51 -2.18
CA PHE A 84 6.02 -1.55 -3.55
C PHE A 84 4.75 -0.73 -3.73
N LEU A 85 4.70 -0.04 -4.86
CA LEU A 85 3.63 0.91 -5.19
C LEU A 85 2.73 0.31 -6.27
N LEU A 86 1.44 0.22 -5.97
CA LEU A 86 0.38 -0.08 -6.94
C LEU A 86 -0.16 1.23 -7.51
N PHE A 87 -0.46 1.21 -8.79
CA PHE A 87 -0.94 2.39 -9.54
C PHE A 87 -2.41 2.26 -9.90
N PRO A 88 -3.19 3.34 -9.89
CA PRO A 88 -4.58 3.33 -10.34
C PRO A 88 -4.66 2.93 -11.80
N GLY A 89 -5.65 2.06 -12.12
CA GLY A 89 -5.86 1.57 -13.48
C GLY A 89 -4.87 0.50 -13.96
N GLU A 90 -3.82 0.20 -13.20
CA GLU A 90 -2.83 -0.84 -13.51
C GLU A 90 -3.28 -2.19 -12.95
N TRP A 91 -3.38 -3.19 -13.82
CA TRP A 91 -3.62 -4.58 -13.40
C TRP A 91 -2.43 -5.11 -12.60
N HIS A 92 -2.71 -5.77 -11.48
CA HIS A 92 -1.68 -6.38 -10.65
C HIS A 92 -2.20 -7.60 -9.88
N THR A 93 -1.25 -8.44 -9.49
CA THR A 93 -1.43 -9.52 -8.51
C THR A 93 -0.14 -9.71 -7.72
N TYR A 94 -0.26 -10.15 -6.49
CA TYR A 94 0.87 -10.52 -5.62
C TYR A 94 0.42 -11.53 -4.57
N HIS A 95 1.34 -12.36 -4.13
CA HIS A 95 1.06 -13.36 -3.10
C HIS A 95 2.34 -13.81 -2.40
N PRO A 96 2.25 -14.25 -1.14
CA PRO A 96 3.38 -14.88 -0.45
C PRO A 96 3.73 -16.22 -1.09
N THR A 97 5.03 -16.55 -1.14
CA THR A 97 5.56 -17.81 -1.67
C THR A 97 6.36 -18.61 -0.64
N GLY A 98 6.75 -17.95 0.45
CA GLY A 98 7.59 -18.54 1.48
C GLY A 98 6.84 -19.48 2.44
N LYS A 99 7.61 -20.38 3.07
CA LYS A 99 7.11 -21.29 4.10
C LYS A 99 6.91 -20.63 5.47
N ASN A 100 7.35 -19.36 5.63
CA ASN A 100 7.41 -18.65 6.92
C ASN A 100 6.28 -17.64 7.12
N GLY A 101 5.31 -17.61 6.18
CA GLY A 101 4.26 -16.61 6.22
C GLY A 101 4.70 -15.24 5.66
N TRP A 102 3.89 -14.21 5.92
CA TRP A 102 4.03 -12.89 5.34
C TRP A 102 3.48 -11.85 6.30
N LYS A 103 4.19 -10.74 6.49
CA LYS A 103 3.68 -9.58 7.21
C LYS A 103 3.85 -8.33 6.36
N SER A 104 2.76 -7.58 6.21
CA SER A 104 2.76 -6.36 5.43
C SER A 104 1.85 -5.28 5.99
N TYR A 105 2.27 -4.04 5.80
CA TYR A 105 1.46 -2.84 5.98
C TYR A 105 1.03 -2.30 4.62
N TRP A 106 -0.11 -1.60 4.57
CA TRP A 106 -0.51 -0.87 3.37
C TRP A 106 -1.22 0.43 3.71
N ILE A 107 -1.15 1.37 2.78
CA ILE A 107 -1.92 2.61 2.76
C ILE A 107 -2.39 2.89 1.34
N GLY A 108 -3.70 3.06 1.15
CA GLY A 108 -4.32 3.42 -0.12
C GLY A 108 -4.63 4.90 -0.18
N PHE A 109 -4.31 5.56 -1.30
CA PHE A 109 -4.44 7.00 -1.44
C PHE A 109 -4.66 7.43 -2.88
N LYS A 110 -5.16 8.67 -3.03
CA LYS A 110 -5.39 9.34 -4.33
C LYS A 110 -5.00 10.79 -4.23
N GLY A 111 -4.71 11.41 -5.36
CA GLY A 111 -4.63 12.85 -5.43
C GLY A 111 -3.65 13.38 -6.44
N LYS A 112 -3.89 14.63 -6.83
CA LYS A 112 -3.09 15.35 -7.80
C LYS A 112 -1.60 15.41 -7.44
N ASN A 113 -1.28 15.48 -6.15
CA ASN A 113 0.11 15.53 -5.68
C ASN A 113 0.91 14.29 -6.11
N VAL A 114 0.30 13.12 -6.11
CA VAL A 114 0.95 11.88 -6.54
C VAL A 114 0.92 11.75 -8.05
N ASP A 115 -0.21 12.11 -8.68
CA ASP A 115 -0.33 12.09 -10.15
C ASP A 115 0.74 12.99 -10.80
N ASP A 116 1.04 14.15 -10.22
CA ASP A 116 2.07 15.05 -10.72
C ASP A 116 3.48 14.45 -10.57
N ARG A 117 3.75 13.67 -9.50
CA ARG A 117 5.04 12.94 -9.34
C ARG A 117 5.20 11.84 -10.38
N VAL A 118 4.12 11.12 -10.71
CA VAL A 118 4.13 10.13 -11.79
C VAL A 118 4.41 10.82 -13.13
N LYS A 119 3.70 11.91 -13.44
CA LYS A 119 3.91 12.70 -14.66
C LYS A 119 5.33 13.27 -14.76
N ALA A 120 5.91 13.66 -13.63
CA ALA A 120 7.28 14.17 -13.56
C ALA A 120 8.35 13.06 -13.58
N GLY A 121 7.95 11.78 -13.63
CA GLY A 121 8.86 10.66 -13.72
C GLY A 121 9.52 10.22 -12.40
N PHE A 122 9.10 10.77 -11.26
CA PHE A 122 9.59 10.31 -9.95
C PHE A 122 9.08 8.92 -9.59
N LEU A 123 7.86 8.58 -9.98
CA LEU A 123 7.22 7.29 -9.75
C LEU A 123 6.83 6.67 -11.09
N SER A 124 7.00 5.35 -11.25
CA SER A 124 6.76 4.69 -12.52
C SER A 124 6.24 3.27 -12.36
N VAL A 125 5.26 2.88 -13.19
CA VAL A 125 4.74 1.51 -13.29
C VAL A 125 5.81 0.50 -13.72
N TYR A 126 6.89 0.96 -14.35
CA TYR A 126 8.04 0.12 -14.75
C TYR A 126 9.04 -0.13 -13.62
N LYS A 127 8.94 0.63 -12.53
CA LYS A 127 9.78 0.49 -11.33
C LYS A 127 8.90 0.57 -10.09
N PRO A 128 8.01 -0.41 -9.85
CA PRO A 128 7.07 -0.35 -8.74
C PRO A 128 7.67 -0.77 -7.40
N ILE A 129 8.85 -1.40 -7.35
CA ILE A 129 9.44 -2.01 -6.14
C ILE A 129 10.72 -1.29 -5.74
N TYR A 130 10.84 -0.99 -4.44
CA TYR A 130 11.95 -0.27 -3.82
C TYR A 130 12.50 -1.11 -2.65
N HIS A 131 13.82 -1.26 -2.59
CA HIS A 131 14.52 -2.03 -1.57
C HIS A 131 15.02 -1.11 -0.47
N VAL A 132 14.18 -0.80 0.50
CA VAL A 132 14.52 0.14 1.59
C VAL A 132 15.11 -0.55 2.82
N GLY A 133 15.09 -1.89 2.86
CA GLY A 133 15.51 -2.65 4.02
C GLY A 133 14.53 -2.54 5.19
N PHE A 134 14.94 -3.01 6.38
CA PHE A 134 14.17 -2.82 7.60
C PHE A 134 14.26 -1.38 8.07
N SER A 135 13.10 -0.75 8.30
CA SER A 135 13.02 0.63 8.78
C SER A 135 11.93 0.76 9.85
N ALA A 136 12.36 1.01 11.09
CA ALA A 136 11.45 1.30 12.20
C ALA A 136 10.65 2.61 11.96
N ASP A 137 11.22 3.56 11.22
CA ASP A 137 10.55 4.82 10.89
C ASP A 137 9.37 4.59 9.93
N ILE A 138 9.55 3.72 8.92
CA ILE A 138 8.47 3.34 8.00
C ILE A 138 7.35 2.63 8.76
N ILE A 139 7.68 1.65 9.62
CA ILE A 139 6.68 0.94 10.44
C ILE A 139 5.90 1.92 11.29
N ARG A 140 6.60 2.82 12.00
CA ARG A 140 5.99 3.82 12.87
C ARG A 140 5.03 4.76 12.12
N LEU A 141 5.34 5.11 10.87
CA LEU A 141 4.45 5.91 10.03
C LEU A 141 3.17 5.15 9.66
N TYR A 142 3.24 3.86 9.34
CA TYR A 142 2.05 3.04 9.10
C TYR A 142 1.19 2.88 10.36
N GLU A 143 1.81 2.65 11.51
CA GLU A 143 1.12 2.55 12.80
C GLU A 143 0.43 3.86 13.17
N GLU A 144 1.10 5.00 12.98
CA GLU A 144 0.49 6.33 13.19
C GLU A 144 -0.67 6.56 12.21
N ALA A 145 -0.51 6.19 10.94
CA ALA A 145 -1.59 6.29 9.96
C ALA A 145 -2.82 5.47 10.38
N TYR A 146 -2.62 4.24 10.84
CA TYR A 146 -3.71 3.40 11.32
C TYR A 146 -4.40 3.99 12.55
N LYS A 147 -3.62 4.48 13.51
CA LYS A 147 -4.15 5.17 14.69
C LYS A 147 -5.01 6.37 14.30
N ARG A 148 -4.52 7.25 13.41
CA ARG A 148 -5.28 8.41 12.94
C ARG A 148 -6.54 8.03 12.17
N ALA A 149 -6.48 6.97 11.39
CA ALA A 149 -7.63 6.45 10.67
C ALA A 149 -8.72 5.92 11.63
N GLN A 150 -8.33 5.35 12.78
CA GLN A 150 -9.29 4.88 13.79
C GLN A 150 -9.95 6.02 14.58
N GLU A 151 -9.22 7.08 14.87
CA GLU A 151 -9.71 8.23 15.64
C GLU A 151 -10.84 8.99 14.93
N GLU A 152 -10.90 8.94 13.59
CA GLU A 152 -11.88 9.65 12.74
C GLU A 152 -12.06 11.14 13.14
N ALA A 153 -10.99 11.75 13.68
CA ALA A 153 -11.00 13.12 14.15
C ALA A 153 -11.09 14.11 12.98
N PRO A 154 -11.61 15.32 13.20
CA PRO A 154 -11.54 16.39 12.23
C PRO A 154 -10.10 16.57 11.74
N TYR A 155 -9.92 16.76 10.42
CA TYR A 155 -8.61 16.95 9.78
C TYR A 155 -7.68 15.73 9.76
N SER A 156 -8.15 14.54 10.08
CA SER A 156 -7.36 13.29 9.96
C SER A 156 -6.82 13.08 8.55
N GLN A 157 -7.58 13.44 7.52
CA GLN A 157 -7.14 13.32 6.12
C GLN A 157 -5.88 14.15 5.83
N GLN A 158 -5.75 15.35 6.42
CA GLN A 158 -4.58 16.22 6.23
C GLN A 158 -3.33 15.63 6.91
N ILE A 159 -3.48 15.03 8.08
CA ILE A 159 -2.40 14.31 8.78
C ILE A 159 -1.99 13.08 7.97
N LEU A 160 -2.96 12.28 7.54
CA LEU A 160 -2.72 11.07 6.73
C LEU A 160 -2.02 11.41 5.40
N ALA A 161 -2.42 12.52 4.75
CA ALA A 161 -1.73 13.03 3.56
C ALA A 161 -0.26 13.36 3.82
N GLY A 162 0.04 13.95 4.99
CA GLY A 162 1.40 14.22 5.44
C GLY A 162 2.21 12.94 5.63
N ILE A 163 1.61 11.91 6.23
CA ILE A 163 2.24 10.60 6.44
C ILE A 163 2.55 9.92 5.09
N VAL A 164 1.60 9.92 4.14
CA VAL A 164 1.85 9.38 2.79
C VAL A 164 3.00 10.10 2.10
N ASN A 165 3.04 11.43 2.17
CA ASN A 165 4.14 12.21 1.59
C ASN A 165 5.49 11.84 2.20
N HIS A 166 5.54 11.59 3.51
CA HIS A 166 6.77 11.16 4.20
C HIS A 166 7.18 9.75 3.75
N LEU A 167 6.22 8.80 3.72
CA LEU A 167 6.48 7.43 3.25
C LEU A 167 7.01 7.39 1.81
N VAL A 168 6.40 8.16 0.90
CA VAL A 168 6.84 8.27 -0.49
C VAL A 168 8.24 8.90 -0.57
N GLY A 169 8.52 9.90 0.27
CA GLY A 169 9.85 10.50 0.36
C GLY A 169 10.92 9.50 0.81
N LEU A 170 10.65 8.73 1.87
CA LEU A 170 11.56 7.68 2.35
C LEU A 170 11.76 6.58 1.30
N MET A 171 10.68 6.13 0.65
CA MET A 171 10.74 5.15 -0.43
C MET A 171 11.68 5.59 -1.56
N TYR A 172 11.68 6.87 -1.89
CA TYR A 172 12.48 7.42 -2.97
C TYR A 172 13.94 7.68 -2.57
N ALA A 173 14.18 7.98 -1.29
CA ALA A 173 15.50 8.39 -0.78
C ALA A 173 16.37 7.21 -0.32
N LEU A 174 15.79 6.07 0.07
CA LEU A 174 16.47 4.86 0.56
C LEU A 174 16.66 3.84 -0.56
#